data_d69debb53fb6052579a3f5b923a697b4
#
_entry.id   d69debb53fb6052579a3f5b923a697b4
#
_cell.length_a   1.000
_cell.length_b   1.000
_cell.length_c   1.000
_cell.angle_alpha   90.00
_cell.angle_beta   90.00
_cell.angle_gamma   90.00
#
_symmetry.space_group_name_H-M   'P 1'
#
loop_
_entity.id
_entity.type
_entity.pdbx_description
1 polymer ?
#
loop_
_entity_poly.entity_id
_entity_poly.type
_entity_poly.pdbx_seq_one_letter_code
_entity_poly.pdbx_strand_id
1 'polypeptide(L)'
;MDNRRRDAILTGVSAHRPIAVLFDAGGTLILQDPEEMSARLGRPVDAMAAHRAHYVAMAEFSDRRLQGHDLGWDWWLERYFGLLGVADPHLAGDRIARGYGLWNHSLDGVAEAVEAMLRSGIRVAVVSNSDGSVTESLARAGLAHLFEFVIDSHDVGVSKPDPRIFEAALERMGVHPSQAWYVGDSVFHDVNGALAASMAKAVLVDPYDLAPDHLVKVRSVTELVF
;
A
#
# COMPACT_ATOMS: atom_id res chain seq x y z
N MET A 1 14.36 11.56 22.35
CA MET A 1 13.41 10.49 22.70
C MET A 1 14.08 9.14 22.51
N ASP A 2 14.01 8.32 23.53
CA ASP A 2 14.90 7.21 23.85
C ASP A 2 14.79 6.04 22.85
N ASN A 3 15.91 5.66 22.23
CA ASN A 3 16.06 4.50 21.35
C ASN A 3 15.62 3.17 22.01
N ARG A 4 15.63 3.10 23.34
CA ARG A 4 15.22 1.90 24.09
C ARG A 4 13.72 1.63 24.08
N ARG A 5 12.87 2.62 23.79
CA ARG A 5 11.42 2.41 23.62
C ARG A 5 11.05 1.85 22.24
N ARG A 6 11.87 2.10 21.21
CA ARG A 6 11.67 1.49 19.88
C ARG A 6 11.94 0.00 19.91
N ASP A 7 12.96 -0.44 20.65
CA ASP A 7 13.31 -1.87 20.74
C ASP A 7 12.28 -2.68 21.56
N ALA A 8 11.58 -2.04 22.51
CA ALA A 8 10.60 -2.71 23.37
C ALA A 8 9.26 -3.03 22.66
N ILE A 9 8.89 -2.29 21.62
CA ILE A 9 7.68 -2.55 20.82
C ILE A 9 7.91 -3.71 19.85
N LEU A 10 9.15 -3.93 19.43
CA LEU A 10 9.53 -5.05 18.54
C LEU A 10 9.68 -6.38 19.27
N THR A 11 9.79 -6.40 20.61
CA THR A 11 10.06 -7.62 21.39
C THR A 11 8.83 -8.40 21.86
N GLY A 12 7.62 -7.96 21.52
CA GLY A 12 6.36 -8.59 21.95
C GLY A 12 5.72 -9.58 20.96
N VAL A 13 6.24 -9.73 19.75
CA VAL A 13 5.70 -10.65 18.73
C VAL A 13 6.78 -11.67 18.39
N SER A 14 6.43 -12.95 18.44
CA SER A 14 7.27 -14.10 18.09
C SER A 14 8.25 -13.76 16.96
N ALA A 15 9.54 -13.84 17.24
CA ALA A 15 10.65 -13.48 16.36
C ALA A 15 10.82 -14.43 15.15
N HIS A 16 9.72 -14.92 14.57
CA HIS A 16 9.81 -15.78 13.40
C HIS A 16 9.74 -14.93 12.13
N ARG A 17 10.84 -15.01 11.40
CA ARG A 17 10.96 -14.53 10.04
C ARG A 17 9.80 -15.12 9.20
N PRO A 18 9.09 -14.31 8.38
CA PRO A 18 8.02 -14.83 7.55
C PRO A 18 8.56 -15.71 6.43
N ILE A 19 7.78 -16.69 5.99
CA ILE A 19 8.01 -17.43 4.75
C ILE A 19 7.63 -16.57 3.54
N ALA A 20 6.58 -15.78 3.69
CA ALA A 20 6.08 -14.90 2.64
C ALA A 20 5.73 -13.52 3.16
N VAL A 21 5.87 -12.52 2.28
CA VAL A 21 5.35 -11.16 2.47
C VAL A 21 4.45 -10.82 1.30
N LEU A 22 3.21 -10.46 1.63
CA LEU A 22 2.26 -9.90 0.67
C LEU A 22 2.28 -8.38 0.78
N PHE A 23 2.26 -7.70 -0.36
CA PHE A 23 2.30 -6.25 -0.43
C PHE A 23 1.02 -5.68 -1.05
N ASP A 24 0.56 -4.54 -0.57
CA ASP A 24 -0.21 -3.64 -1.39
C ASP A 24 0.66 -3.02 -2.49
N ALA A 25 0.04 -2.43 -3.51
CA ALA A 25 0.76 -1.75 -4.59
C ALA A 25 0.83 -0.23 -4.36
N GLY A 26 -0.31 0.43 -4.36
CA GLY A 26 -0.39 1.88 -4.28
C GLY A 26 -0.05 2.43 -2.90
N GLY A 27 0.84 3.42 -2.78
CA GLY A 27 1.28 3.92 -1.48
C GLY A 27 2.27 3.02 -0.74
N THR A 28 2.57 1.84 -1.31
CA THR A 28 3.46 0.86 -0.69
C THR A 28 4.67 0.57 -1.56
N LEU A 29 4.46 0.25 -2.83
CA LEU A 29 5.49 -0.05 -3.83
C LEU A 29 5.59 1.04 -4.89
N ILE A 30 4.45 1.59 -5.28
CA ILE A 30 4.30 2.60 -6.34
C ILE A 30 3.40 3.74 -5.88
N LEU A 31 3.58 4.90 -6.51
CA LEU A 31 2.71 6.07 -6.36
C LEU A 31 2.30 6.63 -7.73
N GLN A 32 1.45 7.65 -7.68
CA GLN A 32 1.13 8.44 -8.86
C GLN A 32 2.38 9.17 -9.35
N ASP A 33 2.60 9.12 -10.66
CA ASP A 33 3.69 9.83 -11.32
C ASP A 33 3.42 11.34 -11.33
N PRO A 34 4.29 12.16 -10.69
CA PRO A 34 4.09 13.61 -10.62
C PRO A 34 4.20 14.29 -11.98
N GLU A 35 4.99 13.74 -12.91
CA GLU A 35 5.14 14.28 -14.28
C GLU A 35 3.85 14.05 -15.08
N GLU A 36 3.33 12.82 -15.04
CA GLU A 36 2.07 12.46 -15.67
C GLU A 36 0.89 13.26 -15.09
N MET A 37 0.86 13.44 -13.74
CA MET A 37 -0.12 14.31 -13.10
C MET A 37 -0.02 15.75 -13.58
N SER A 38 1.20 16.28 -13.70
CA SER A 38 1.44 17.63 -14.17
C SER A 38 0.92 17.83 -15.59
N ALA A 39 1.18 16.84 -16.46
CA ALA A 39 0.69 16.84 -17.84
C ALA A 39 -0.84 16.84 -17.92
N ARG A 40 -1.50 15.98 -17.14
CA ARG A 40 -2.97 15.85 -17.13
C ARG A 40 -3.67 17.07 -16.49
N LEU A 41 -3.07 17.66 -15.46
CA LEU A 41 -3.60 18.86 -14.79
C LEU A 41 -3.28 20.17 -15.53
N GLY A 42 -2.34 20.14 -16.49
CA GLY A 42 -1.88 21.34 -17.18
C GLY A 42 -1.13 22.33 -16.28
N ARG A 43 -0.59 21.86 -15.15
CA ARG A 43 0.19 22.65 -14.20
C ARG A 43 1.21 21.78 -13.45
N PRO A 44 2.32 22.36 -12.97
CA PRO A 44 3.29 21.61 -12.19
C PRO A 44 2.67 21.02 -10.91
N VAL A 45 3.02 19.78 -10.61
CA VAL A 45 2.73 19.09 -9.35
C VAL A 45 4.06 18.81 -8.65
N ASP A 46 4.18 19.33 -7.43
CA ASP A 46 5.34 19.05 -6.60
C ASP A 46 5.30 17.61 -6.10
N ALA A 47 6.38 16.85 -6.33
CA ALA A 47 6.44 15.42 -6.01
C ALA A 47 6.29 15.15 -4.51
N MET A 48 6.90 15.99 -3.65
CA MET A 48 6.79 15.84 -2.20
C MET A 48 5.40 16.20 -1.69
N ALA A 49 4.76 17.20 -2.29
CA ALA A 49 3.38 17.54 -1.98
C ALA A 49 2.44 16.39 -2.38
N ALA A 50 2.64 15.80 -3.57
CA ALA A 50 1.86 14.65 -4.03
C ALA A 50 2.06 13.42 -3.13
N HIS A 51 3.31 13.11 -2.80
CA HIS A 51 3.65 12.04 -1.86
C HIS A 51 2.96 12.24 -0.50
N ARG A 52 3.07 13.43 0.08
CA ARG A 52 2.41 13.73 1.37
C ARG A 52 0.88 13.67 1.27
N ALA A 53 0.30 14.22 0.20
CA ALA A 53 -1.14 14.24 -0.01
C ALA A 53 -1.73 12.82 -0.07
N HIS A 54 -1.02 11.87 -0.68
CA HIS A 54 -1.42 10.47 -0.74
C HIS A 54 -1.64 9.90 0.67
N TYR A 55 -0.62 9.95 1.53
CA TYR A 55 -0.70 9.35 2.87
C TYR A 55 -1.66 10.10 3.79
N VAL A 56 -1.76 11.43 3.68
CA VAL A 56 -2.76 12.20 4.44
C VAL A 56 -4.18 11.80 4.04
N ALA A 57 -4.47 11.73 2.73
CA ALA A 57 -5.78 11.31 2.25
C ALA A 57 -6.10 9.86 2.66
N MET A 58 -5.11 8.95 2.62
CA MET A 58 -5.30 7.54 3.01
C MET A 58 -5.52 7.39 4.52
N ALA A 59 -4.79 8.13 5.35
CA ALA A 59 -4.99 8.12 6.79
C ALA A 59 -6.39 8.64 7.18
N GLU A 60 -6.82 9.76 6.61
CA GLU A 60 -8.17 10.31 6.83
C GLU A 60 -9.27 9.39 6.30
N PHE A 61 -9.07 8.76 5.14
CA PHE A 61 -9.98 7.77 4.59
C PHE A 61 -10.15 6.58 5.54
N SER A 62 -9.03 6.01 5.99
CA SER A 62 -9.02 4.88 6.93
C SER A 62 -9.73 5.23 8.24
N ASP A 63 -9.44 6.41 8.84
CA ASP A 63 -10.07 6.85 10.08
C ASP A 63 -11.60 6.98 9.94
N ARG A 64 -12.09 7.60 8.87
CA ARG A 64 -13.52 7.72 8.60
C ARG A 64 -14.20 6.39 8.35
N ARG A 65 -13.57 5.48 7.59
CA ARG A 65 -14.08 4.13 7.37
C ARG A 65 -14.20 3.34 8.69
N LEU A 66 -13.22 3.49 9.58
CA LEU A 66 -13.24 2.87 10.92
C LEU A 66 -14.34 3.45 11.82
N GLN A 67 -14.71 4.71 11.62
CA GLN A 67 -15.85 5.36 12.30
C GLN A 67 -17.21 4.95 11.71
N GLY A 68 -17.23 4.11 10.67
CA GLY A 68 -18.44 3.59 10.05
C GLY A 68 -18.99 4.43 8.91
N HIS A 69 -18.25 5.43 8.42
CA HIS A 69 -18.64 6.17 7.22
C HIS A 69 -18.50 5.28 5.97
N ASP A 70 -19.53 5.25 5.14
CA ASP A 70 -19.48 4.54 3.86
C ASP A 70 -18.87 5.44 2.78
N LEU A 71 -17.55 5.36 2.62
CA LEU A 71 -16.76 6.14 1.67
C LEU A 71 -16.23 5.24 0.56
N GLY A 72 -16.43 5.68 -0.68
CA GLY A 72 -15.82 5.09 -1.86
C GLY A 72 -14.47 5.72 -2.20
N TRP A 73 -13.84 5.18 -3.25
CA TRP A 73 -12.56 5.69 -3.77
C TRP A 73 -12.67 7.13 -4.30
N ASP A 74 -13.85 7.55 -4.76
CA ASP A 74 -14.11 8.92 -5.21
C ASP A 74 -13.83 9.95 -4.10
N TRP A 75 -14.19 9.63 -2.85
CA TRP A 75 -13.89 10.49 -1.70
C TRP A 75 -12.38 10.65 -1.51
N TRP A 76 -11.61 9.57 -1.63
CA TRP A 76 -10.16 9.61 -1.52
C TRP A 76 -9.53 10.48 -2.62
N LEU A 77 -9.98 10.32 -3.87
CA LEU A 77 -9.52 11.12 -5.01
C LEU A 77 -9.81 12.61 -4.82
N GLU A 78 -11.04 12.94 -4.40
CA GLU A 78 -11.42 14.32 -4.13
C GLU A 78 -10.56 14.93 -3.02
N ARG A 79 -10.31 14.18 -1.95
CA ARG A 79 -9.45 14.63 -0.85
C ARG A 79 -8.00 14.81 -1.29
N TYR A 80 -7.46 13.85 -2.02
CA TYR A 80 -6.10 13.90 -2.57
C TYR A 80 -5.88 15.13 -3.45
N PHE A 81 -6.74 15.36 -4.44
CA PHE A 81 -6.63 16.52 -5.32
C PHE A 81 -6.92 17.85 -4.60
N GLY A 82 -7.79 17.83 -3.61
CA GLY A 82 -8.03 18.99 -2.74
C GLY A 82 -6.78 19.39 -1.96
N LEU A 83 -6.02 18.43 -1.43
CA LEU A 83 -4.74 18.65 -0.75
C LEU A 83 -3.67 19.24 -1.71
N LEU A 84 -3.74 18.90 -2.99
CA LEU A 84 -2.88 19.49 -4.03
C LEU A 84 -3.34 20.86 -4.51
N GLY A 85 -4.41 21.43 -3.95
CA GLY A 85 -4.93 22.73 -4.33
C GLY A 85 -5.52 22.77 -5.75
N VAL A 86 -6.10 21.65 -6.21
CA VAL A 86 -6.82 21.61 -7.48
C VAL A 86 -8.18 22.30 -7.29
N ALA A 87 -8.53 23.23 -8.18
CA ALA A 87 -9.71 24.08 -8.03
C ALA A 87 -11.04 23.30 -8.09
N ASP A 88 -11.07 22.23 -8.87
CA ASP A 88 -12.20 21.28 -8.94
C ASP A 88 -11.68 19.86 -8.72
N PRO A 89 -11.55 19.43 -7.44
CA PRO A 89 -11.00 18.10 -7.12
C PRO A 89 -11.83 16.95 -7.67
N HIS A 90 -13.15 17.11 -7.70
CA HIS A 90 -14.07 16.07 -8.22
C HIS A 90 -13.87 15.86 -9.73
N LEU A 91 -13.85 16.95 -10.50
CA LEU A 91 -13.59 16.89 -11.94
C LEU A 91 -12.16 16.38 -12.25
N ALA A 92 -11.18 16.72 -11.41
CA ALA A 92 -9.83 16.22 -11.52
C ALA A 92 -9.78 14.69 -11.29
N GLY A 93 -10.47 14.19 -10.30
CA GLY A 93 -10.63 12.75 -10.04
C GLY A 93 -11.17 12.02 -11.26
N ASP A 94 -12.26 12.49 -11.84
CA ASP A 94 -12.87 11.90 -13.03
C ASP A 94 -11.97 11.91 -14.27
N ARG A 95 -11.21 12.98 -14.49
CA ARG A 95 -10.35 13.13 -15.66
C ARG A 95 -9.00 12.42 -15.54
N ILE A 96 -8.46 12.36 -14.33
CA ILE A 96 -7.08 11.95 -14.08
C ILE A 96 -7.00 10.51 -13.65
N ALA A 97 -7.88 10.07 -12.76
CA ALA A 97 -7.84 8.73 -12.19
C ALA A 97 -8.31 7.63 -13.16
N ARG A 98 -9.14 7.99 -14.15
CA ARG A 98 -9.66 7.05 -15.16
C ARG A 98 -8.69 6.85 -16.33
N GLY A 99 -7.42 6.64 -16.06
CA GLY A 99 -6.45 6.43 -17.12
C GLY A 99 -5.29 5.57 -16.71
N TYR A 100 -5.01 4.55 -17.51
CA TYR A 100 -3.81 3.75 -17.39
C TYR A 100 -2.56 4.65 -17.30
N GLY A 101 -1.63 4.30 -16.44
CA GLY A 101 -0.30 4.91 -16.41
C GLY A 101 -0.09 6.04 -15.42
N LEU A 102 -1.05 6.31 -14.51
CA LEU A 102 -0.83 7.25 -13.43
C LEU A 102 -0.01 6.62 -12.28
N TRP A 103 -0.32 5.38 -11.93
CA TRP A 103 0.33 4.62 -10.85
C TRP A 103 1.52 3.82 -11.40
N ASN A 104 2.63 4.48 -11.69
CA ASN A 104 3.79 3.85 -12.30
C ASN A 104 5.13 4.36 -11.75
N HIS A 105 5.07 5.24 -10.74
CA HIS A 105 6.26 5.78 -10.10
C HIS A 105 6.70 4.85 -8.96
N SER A 106 7.81 4.11 -9.16
CA SER A 106 8.40 3.29 -8.09
C SER A 106 8.90 4.16 -6.95
N LEU A 107 8.59 3.77 -5.72
CA LEU A 107 9.17 4.42 -4.55
C LEU A 107 10.66 4.04 -4.41
N ASP A 108 11.45 5.00 -3.92
CA ASP A 108 12.91 4.86 -3.79
C ASP A 108 13.30 3.66 -2.93
N GLY A 109 14.22 2.84 -3.45
CA GLY A 109 14.79 1.68 -2.76
C GLY A 109 13.87 0.47 -2.63
N VAL A 110 12.64 0.52 -3.16
CA VAL A 110 11.69 -0.60 -3.07
C VAL A 110 12.19 -1.82 -3.83
N ALA A 111 12.71 -1.65 -5.05
CA ALA A 111 13.22 -2.75 -5.84
C ALA A 111 14.33 -3.50 -5.08
N GLU A 112 15.32 -2.76 -4.59
CA GLU A 112 16.46 -3.31 -3.83
C GLU A 112 16.02 -4.01 -2.53
N ALA A 113 15.03 -3.45 -1.84
CA ALA A 113 14.48 -4.04 -0.62
C ALA A 113 13.77 -5.38 -0.92
N VAL A 114 12.92 -5.42 -1.95
CA VAL A 114 12.22 -6.65 -2.37
C VAL A 114 13.22 -7.70 -2.86
N GLU A 115 14.22 -7.33 -3.66
CA GLU A 115 15.30 -8.24 -4.06
C GLU A 115 16.09 -8.81 -2.87
N ALA A 116 16.33 -7.99 -1.84
CA ALA A 116 17.00 -8.46 -0.62
C ALA A 116 16.15 -9.50 0.11
N MET A 117 14.82 -9.34 0.14
CA MET A 117 13.89 -10.34 0.68
C MET A 117 13.97 -11.65 -0.11
N LEU A 118 13.92 -11.57 -1.44
CA LEU A 118 14.04 -12.72 -2.34
C LEU A 118 15.37 -13.46 -2.14
N ARG A 119 16.49 -12.72 -2.12
CA ARG A 119 17.83 -13.31 -1.84
C ARG A 119 17.90 -14.01 -0.49
N SER A 120 17.13 -13.53 0.45
CA SER A 120 17.04 -14.14 1.77
C SER A 120 16.04 -15.31 1.84
N GLY A 121 15.37 -15.67 0.73
CA GLY A 121 14.45 -16.81 0.64
C GLY A 121 13.02 -16.49 1.09
N ILE A 122 12.67 -15.21 1.25
CA ILE A 122 11.28 -14.78 1.49
C ILE A 122 10.56 -14.73 0.15
N ARG A 123 9.38 -15.32 0.06
CA ARG A 123 8.51 -15.28 -1.10
C ARG A 123 7.67 -14.01 -1.07
N VAL A 124 7.44 -13.38 -2.22
CA VAL A 124 6.71 -12.11 -2.30
C VAL A 124 5.63 -12.14 -3.37
N ALA A 125 4.48 -11.55 -3.09
CA ALA A 125 3.40 -11.34 -4.04
C ALA A 125 2.66 -10.03 -3.73
N VAL A 126 1.82 -9.58 -4.65
CA VAL A 126 1.03 -8.35 -4.50
C VAL A 126 -0.46 -8.70 -4.38
N VAL A 127 -1.16 -7.99 -3.49
CA VAL A 127 -2.62 -8.03 -3.33
C VAL A 127 -3.13 -6.60 -3.28
N SER A 128 -3.81 -6.14 -4.33
CA SER A 128 -4.20 -4.75 -4.49
C SER A 128 -5.70 -4.58 -4.77
N ASN A 129 -6.28 -3.51 -4.23
CA ASN A 129 -7.57 -3.01 -4.68
C ASN A 129 -7.35 -2.12 -5.91
N SER A 130 -7.67 -2.64 -7.09
CA SER A 130 -7.43 -1.97 -8.36
C SER A 130 -8.55 -2.29 -9.37
N ASP A 131 -8.44 -1.70 -10.54
CA ASP A 131 -9.38 -1.80 -11.65
C ASP A 131 -8.94 -2.77 -12.77
N GLY A 132 -8.01 -3.67 -12.47
CA GLY A 132 -7.40 -4.60 -13.43
C GLY A 132 -6.07 -4.10 -13.99
N SER A 133 -5.61 -2.89 -13.62
CA SER A 133 -4.42 -2.26 -14.19
C SER A 133 -3.13 -2.43 -13.37
N VAL A 134 -3.21 -2.98 -12.15
CA VAL A 134 -2.07 -3.00 -11.23
C VAL A 134 -0.86 -3.77 -11.75
N THR A 135 -1.06 -4.86 -12.49
CA THR A 135 0.04 -5.63 -13.08
C THR A 135 0.80 -4.79 -14.12
N GLU A 136 0.10 -4.03 -14.95
CA GLU A 136 0.72 -3.13 -15.91
C GLU A 136 1.42 -1.97 -15.22
N SER A 137 0.81 -1.41 -14.17
CA SER A 137 1.40 -0.36 -13.34
C SER A 137 2.74 -0.78 -12.72
N LEU A 138 2.80 -1.97 -12.12
CA LEU A 138 4.04 -2.55 -11.60
C LEU A 138 5.07 -2.84 -12.68
N ALA A 139 4.63 -3.28 -13.88
CA ALA A 139 5.54 -3.51 -15.01
C ALA A 139 6.17 -2.20 -15.49
N ARG A 140 5.39 -1.13 -15.62
CA ARG A 140 5.88 0.21 -15.97
C ARG A 140 6.84 0.78 -14.92
N ALA A 141 6.57 0.51 -13.64
CA ALA A 141 7.46 0.85 -12.53
C ALA A 141 8.73 -0.03 -12.45
N GLY A 142 8.86 -1.04 -13.32
CA GLY A 142 10.00 -1.97 -13.33
C GLY A 142 9.97 -3.03 -12.23
N LEU A 143 8.86 -3.20 -11.51
CA LEU A 143 8.77 -4.05 -10.31
C LEU A 143 8.09 -5.41 -10.55
N ALA A 144 7.29 -5.58 -11.62
CA ALA A 144 6.43 -6.77 -11.79
C ALA A 144 7.20 -8.10 -11.75
N HIS A 145 8.44 -8.12 -12.23
CA HIS A 145 9.29 -9.32 -12.30
C HIS A 145 9.76 -9.82 -10.93
N LEU A 146 9.62 -9.02 -9.88
CA LEU A 146 10.02 -9.35 -8.50
C LEU A 146 8.99 -10.22 -7.78
N PHE A 147 7.74 -10.21 -8.22
CA PHE A 147 6.64 -10.86 -7.52
C PHE A 147 6.24 -12.17 -8.20
N GLU A 148 5.93 -13.20 -7.40
CA GLU A 148 5.47 -14.50 -7.93
C GLU A 148 4.16 -14.34 -8.72
N PHE A 149 3.29 -13.46 -8.25
CA PHE A 149 2.03 -13.09 -8.90
C PHE A 149 1.48 -11.79 -8.30
N VAL A 150 0.46 -11.27 -8.98
CA VAL A 150 -0.37 -10.16 -8.52
C VAL A 150 -1.81 -10.67 -8.41
N ILE A 151 -2.49 -10.31 -7.31
CA ILE A 151 -3.95 -10.43 -7.17
C ILE A 151 -4.52 -9.02 -7.25
N ASP A 152 -5.35 -8.80 -8.26
CA ASP A 152 -6.15 -7.60 -8.44
C ASP A 152 -7.58 -7.87 -8.00
N SER A 153 -8.15 -6.99 -7.17
CA SER A 153 -9.53 -7.13 -6.70
C SER A 153 -10.56 -7.19 -7.82
N HIS A 154 -10.28 -6.54 -8.96
CA HIS A 154 -11.12 -6.59 -10.15
C HIS A 154 -11.24 -8.02 -10.70
N ASP A 155 -10.12 -8.74 -10.77
CA ASP A 155 -10.05 -10.08 -11.36
C ASP A 155 -10.70 -11.14 -10.47
N VAL A 156 -10.56 -10.99 -9.14
CA VAL A 156 -11.07 -11.97 -8.17
C VAL A 156 -12.47 -11.62 -7.63
N GLY A 157 -12.97 -10.42 -7.91
CA GLY A 157 -14.31 -9.97 -7.49
C GLY A 157 -14.44 -9.77 -5.99
N VAL A 158 -13.33 -9.65 -5.25
CA VAL A 158 -13.28 -9.41 -3.80
C VAL A 158 -12.22 -8.36 -3.51
N SER A 159 -12.54 -7.39 -2.65
CA SER A 159 -11.65 -6.28 -2.32
C SER A 159 -11.29 -6.28 -0.84
N LYS A 160 -10.08 -5.81 -0.50
CA LYS A 160 -9.70 -5.48 0.87
C LYS A 160 -10.70 -4.48 1.47
N PRO A 161 -11.09 -4.60 2.74
CA PRO A 161 -10.52 -5.45 3.80
C PRO A 161 -11.13 -6.85 3.93
N ASP A 162 -11.89 -7.34 2.96
CA ASP A 162 -12.45 -8.69 3.02
C ASP A 162 -11.31 -9.72 3.10
N PRO A 163 -11.27 -10.59 4.15
CA PRO A 163 -10.17 -11.54 4.34
C PRO A 163 -9.99 -12.51 3.18
N ARG A 164 -11.04 -12.78 2.39
CA ARG A 164 -11.00 -13.73 1.28
C ARG A 164 -9.97 -13.37 0.20
N ILE A 165 -9.66 -12.08 -0.01
CA ILE A 165 -8.65 -11.68 -0.99
C ILE A 165 -7.23 -12.07 -0.53
N PHE A 166 -6.96 -11.96 0.78
CA PHE A 166 -5.68 -12.39 1.36
C PHE A 166 -5.57 -13.92 1.39
N GLU A 167 -6.66 -14.60 1.75
CA GLU A 167 -6.75 -16.05 1.76
C GLU A 167 -6.46 -16.64 0.37
N ALA A 168 -7.02 -16.04 -0.70
CA ALA A 168 -6.75 -16.44 -2.08
C ALA A 168 -5.25 -16.33 -2.44
N ALA A 169 -4.58 -15.27 -1.97
CA ALA A 169 -3.13 -15.12 -2.17
C ALA A 169 -2.33 -16.16 -1.42
N LEU A 170 -2.69 -16.41 -0.16
CA LEU A 170 -2.02 -17.39 0.71
C LEU A 170 -2.20 -18.82 0.20
N GLU A 171 -3.41 -19.16 -0.27
CA GLU A 171 -3.71 -20.44 -0.90
C GLU A 171 -2.88 -20.63 -2.17
N ARG A 172 -2.82 -19.62 -3.05
CA ARG A 172 -2.00 -19.67 -4.26
C ARG A 172 -0.52 -19.84 -3.96
N MET A 173 -0.02 -19.25 -2.86
CA MET A 173 1.35 -19.46 -2.39
C MET A 173 1.55 -20.81 -1.68
N GLY A 174 0.51 -21.45 -1.20
CA GLY A 174 0.63 -22.63 -0.32
C GLY A 174 1.28 -22.29 1.03
N VAL A 175 1.01 -21.08 1.57
CA VAL A 175 1.59 -20.56 2.82
C VAL A 175 0.49 -20.40 3.86
N HIS A 176 0.73 -20.91 5.08
CA HIS A 176 -0.21 -20.71 6.18
C HIS A 176 -0.21 -19.23 6.63
N PRO A 177 -1.38 -18.63 6.95
CA PRO A 177 -1.46 -17.21 7.35
C PRO A 177 -0.48 -16.81 8.46
N SER A 178 -0.29 -17.69 9.47
CA SER A 178 0.66 -17.45 10.58
C SER A 178 2.14 -17.41 10.16
N GLN A 179 2.46 -17.69 8.92
CA GLN A 179 3.82 -17.66 8.36
C GLN A 179 4.02 -16.52 7.35
N ALA A 180 2.99 -15.68 7.16
CA ALA A 180 3.01 -14.59 6.21
C ALA A 180 2.77 -13.25 6.88
N TRP A 181 3.42 -12.21 6.35
CA TRP A 181 3.18 -10.82 6.71
C TRP A 181 2.50 -10.09 5.56
N TYR A 182 1.76 -9.06 5.91
CA TYR A 182 1.21 -8.12 4.95
C TYR A 182 1.80 -6.73 5.17
N VAL A 183 2.08 -6.01 4.08
CA VAL A 183 2.61 -4.65 4.10
C VAL A 183 1.74 -3.78 3.21
N GLY A 184 1.19 -2.70 3.75
CA GLY A 184 0.32 -1.77 3.02
C GLY A 184 0.25 -0.40 3.70
N ASP A 185 -0.43 0.56 3.09
CA ASP A 185 -0.51 1.95 3.56
C ASP A 185 -1.85 2.33 4.19
N SER A 186 -2.85 1.43 4.16
CA SER A 186 -4.18 1.67 4.66
C SER A 186 -4.48 0.89 5.94
N VAL A 187 -4.76 1.59 7.04
CA VAL A 187 -5.20 0.91 8.28
C VAL A 187 -6.48 0.12 8.03
N PHE A 188 -7.44 0.72 7.30
CA PHE A 188 -8.73 0.09 7.05
C PHE A 188 -8.63 -1.12 6.11
N HIS A 189 -8.01 -0.95 4.94
CA HIS A 189 -7.96 -2.01 3.92
C HIS A 189 -6.90 -3.07 4.24
N ASP A 190 -5.70 -2.65 4.60
CA ASP A 190 -4.52 -3.52 4.67
C ASP A 190 -4.35 -4.12 6.05
N VAL A 191 -4.21 -3.27 7.08
CA VAL A 191 -3.94 -3.76 8.43
C VAL A 191 -5.10 -4.60 8.95
N ASN A 192 -6.33 -4.07 8.90
CA ASN A 192 -7.49 -4.79 9.41
C ASN A 192 -7.83 -6.03 8.56
N GLY A 193 -7.70 -5.92 7.24
CA GLY A 193 -7.96 -7.06 6.34
C GLY A 193 -6.98 -8.20 6.56
N ALA A 194 -5.69 -7.92 6.66
CA ALA A 194 -4.65 -8.92 6.92
C ALA A 194 -4.82 -9.58 8.30
N LEU A 195 -5.15 -8.80 9.33
CA LEU A 195 -5.42 -9.34 10.66
C LEU A 195 -6.70 -10.19 10.68
N ALA A 196 -7.74 -9.81 9.95
CA ALA A 196 -8.95 -10.60 9.78
C ALA A 196 -8.68 -11.93 9.06
N ALA A 197 -7.72 -11.97 8.13
CA ALA A 197 -7.23 -13.18 7.48
C ALA A 197 -6.24 -13.98 8.35
N SER A 198 -6.06 -13.62 9.62
CA SER A 198 -5.18 -14.30 10.58
C SER A 198 -3.71 -14.35 10.16
N MET A 199 -3.26 -13.36 9.38
CA MET A 199 -1.83 -13.24 9.03
C MET A 199 -1.00 -12.93 10.27
N ALA A 200 0.24 -13.41 10.28
CA ALA A 200 1.13 -13.30 11.45
C ALA A 200 1.44 -11.84 11.84
N LYS A 201 1.50 -10.95 10.87
CA LYS A 201 1.76 -9.53 11.07
C LYS A 201 1.18 -8.70 9.93
N ALA A 202 0.65 -7.54 10.27
CA ALA A 202 0.36 -6.47 9.34
C ALA A 202 1.26 -5.27 9.66
N VAL A 203 1.94 -4.75 8.66
CA VAL A 203 2.87 -3.61 8.78
C VAL A 203 2.32 -2.44 7.95
N LEU A 204 2.15 -1.31 8.60
CA LEU A 204 1.69 -0.10 7.94
C LEU A 204 2.87 0.72 7.40
N VAL A 205 2.82 1.12 6.15
CA VAL A 205 3.71 2.12 5.57
C VAL A 205 3.16 3.50 5.91
N ASP A 206 3.82 4.20 6.83
CA ASP A 206 3.38 5.51 7.35
C ASP A 206 4.59 6.47 7.46
N PRO A 207 5.03 7.07 6.35
CA PRO A 207 6.22 7.93 6.32
C PRO A 207 6.07 9.22 7.13
N TYR A 208 4.84 9.61 7.46
CA TYR A 208 4.54 10.86 8.14
C TYR A 208 4.03 10.69 9.58
N ASP A 209 3.98 9.45 10.09
CA ASP A 209 3.54 9.13 11.45
C ASP A 209 2.11 9.64 11.74
N LEU A 210 1.20 9.36 10.82
CA LEU A 210 -0.19 9.82 10.88
C LEU A 210 -1.12 8.85 11.61
N ALA A 211 -0.74 7.57 11.65
CA ALA A 211 -1.54 6.52 12.26
C ALA A 211 -1.21 6.31 13.75
N PRO A 212 -2.12 5.68 14.53
CA PRO A 212 -1.92 5.43 15.96
C PRO A 212 -0.63 4.66 16.29
N ASP A 213 0.00 5.00 17.43
CA ASP A 213 1.29 4.45 17.87
C ASP A 213 1.28 2.95 18.20
N HIS A 214 0.11 2.36 18.42
CA HIS A 214 0.00 0.93 18.73
C HIS A 214 0.14 0.02 17.52
N LEU A 215 0.14 0.58 16.29
CA LEU A 215 0.33 -0.18 15.06
C LEU A 215 1.81 -0.42 14.79
N VAL A 216 2.10 -1.54 14.14
CA VAL A 216 3.45 -1.80 13.61
C VAL A 216 3.62 -0.97 12.35
N LYS A 217 4.53 0.00 12.39
CA LYS A 217 4.74 0.99 11.31
C LYS A 217 6.17 1.01 10.84
N VAL A 218 6.33 1.28 9.55
CA VAL A 218 7.60 1.63 8.89
C VAL A 218 7.39 2.88 8.02
N ARG A 219 8.42 3.64 7.77
CA ARG A 219 8.32 4.79 6.86
C ARG A 219 8.36 4.39 5.39
N SER A 220 9.00 3.27 5.12
CA SER A 220 9.18 2.71 3.78
C SER A 220 9.39 1.20 3.88
N VAL A 221 9.12 0.49 2.79
CA VAL A 221 9.44 -0.93 2.62
C VAL A 221 10.93 -1.21 2.88
N THR A 222 11.80 -0.22 2.67
CA THR A 222 13.25 -0.32 2.93
C THR A 222 13.63 -0.48 4.40
N GLU A 223 12.72 -0.15 5.33
CA GLU A 223 12.92 -0.30 6.78
C GLU A 223 12.48 -1.68 7.32
N LEU A 224 11.96 -2.55 6.46
CA LEU A 224 11.56 -3.91 6.88
C LEU A 224 12.79 -4.75 7.24
N VAL A 225 12.79 -5.28 8.46
CA VAL A 225 13.85 -6.14 8.99
C VAL A 225 13.27 -7.54 9.26
N PHE A 226 14.00 -8.60 8.85
CA PHE A 226 13.59 -10.00 8.92
C PHE A 226 14.61 -10.90 9.63
#